data_7f5eca3579529e28ddc612845796fe63
#
_entry.id   7f5eca3579529e28ddc612845796fe63
#
_cell.length_a   1.000
_cell.length_b   1.000
_cell.length_c   1.000
_cell.angle_alpha   90.00
_cell.angle_beta   90.00
_cell.angle_gamma   90.00
#
_symmetry.space_group_name_H-M   'P 1'
#
loop_
_entity.id
_entity.type
_entity.pdbx_description
1 polymer ?
#
loop_
_entity_poly.entity_id
_entity_poly.type
_entity_poly.pdbx_seq_one_letter_code
_entity_poly.pdbx_strand_id
1 'polypeptide(L)'
;LLQNHLIVSFILEYLVVLYLVCLKKQPPMLSESFEKIISSDKPVLIDFYATWCGPCKMMPPILKEVKDKMGESISIYKVDVDVHQNIAAHFSVNSVPTLAVFKEGKLLWREPGVKPAAQLVQIISKL
;
A
#
# COMPACT_ATOMS: atom_id res chain seq x y z
N LEU A 1 -13.93 53.02 -7.73
CA LEU A 1 -14.77 52.01 -7.02
C LEU A 1 -15.03 50.76 -7.86
N LEU A 2 -15.34 50.87 -9.14
CA LEU A 2 -15.53 49.75 -10.06
C LEU A 2 -14.23 48.98 -10.36
N GLN A 3 -13.10 49.68 -10.35
CA GLN A 3 -11.77 49.13 -10.64
C GLN A 3 -11.27 48.17 -9.53
N ASN A 4 -11.66 48.43 -8.27
CA ASN A 4 -11.29 47.59 -7.14
C ASN A 4 -12.07 46.27 -7.13
N HIS A 5 -13.33 46.24 -7.58
CA HIS A 5 -14.12 45.03 -7.68
C HIS A 5 -13.60 44.03 -8.72
N LEU A 6 -13.12 44.54 -9.86
CA LEU A 6 -12.52 43.72 -10.91
C LEU A 6 -11.21 43.08 -10.45
N ILE A 7 -10.34 43.83 -9.78
CA ILE A 7 -9.06 43.32 -9.28
C ILE A 7 -9.27 42.23 -8.21
N VAL A 8 -10.21 42.43 -7.29
CA VAL A 8 -10.54 41.46 -6.25
C VAL A 8 -11.10 40.16 -6.87
N SER A 9 -11.96 40.28 -7.91
CA SER A 9 -12.50 39.14 -8.62
C SER A 9 -11.40 38.31 -9.32
N PHE A 10 -10.47 38.95 -10.01
CA PHE A 10 -9.34 38.29 -10.67
C PHE A 10 -8.38 37.63 -9.68
N ILE A 11 -8.12 38.25 -8.53
CA ILE A 11 -7.26 37.69 -7.49
C ILE A 11 -7.92 36.43 -6.88
N LEU A 12 -9.23 36.50 -6.62
CA LEU A 12 -9.98 35.38 -6.07
C LEU A 12 -9.99 34.18 -7.03
N GLU A 13 -10.21 34.45 -8.32
CA GLU A 13 -10.19 33.42 -9.37
C GLU A 13 -8.80 32.80 -9.54
N TYR A 14 -7.76 33.61 -9.48
CA TYR A 14 -6.37 33.15 -9.52
C TYR A 14 -6.02 32.28 -8.29
N LEU A 15 -6.45 32.69 -7.09
CA LEU A 15 -6.25 31.90 -5.86
C LEU A 15 -7.00 30.56 -5.89
N VAL A 16 -8.22 30.56 -6.44
CA VAL A 16 -8.99 29.31 -6.62
C VAL A 16 -8.30 28.37 -7.61
N VAL A 17 -7.80 28.90 -8.71
CA VAL A 17 -7.05 28.11 -9.70
C VAL A 17 -5.76 27.56 -9.09
N LEU A 18 -5.00 28.37 -8.35
CA LEU A 18 -3.80 27.92 -7.64
C LEU A 18 -4.13 26.84 -6.60
N TYR A 19 -5.20 27.00 -5.86
CA TYR A 19 -5.67 26.02 -4.88
C TYR A 19 -6.05 24.70 -5.55
N LEU A 20 -6.80 24.76 -6.67
CA LEU A 20 -7.17 23.56 -7.44
C LEU A 20 -5.96 22.89 -8.10
N VAL A 21 -4.97 23.67 -8.56
CA VAL A 21 -3.71 23.12 -9.09
C VAL A 21 -2.88 22.49 -7.98
N CYS A 22 -2.85 23.08 -6.80
CA CYS A 22 -2.16 22.53 -5.63
C CYS A 22 -2.81 21.22 -5.16
N LEU A 23 -4.14 21.12 -5.17
CA LEU A 23 -4.87 19.88 -4.87
C LEU A 23 -4.60 18.77 -5.89
N LYS A 24 -4.41 19.10 -7.18
CA LYS A 24 -4.07 18.14 -8.23
C LYS A 24 -2.61 17.71 -8.24
N LYS A 25 -1.73 18.42 -7.55
CA LYS A 25 -0.27 18.21 -7.54
C LYS A 25 0.23 17.56 -6.25
N GLN A 26 -0.64 16.90 -5.49
CA GLN A 26 -0.16 16.00 -4.46
C GLN A 26 0.48 14.80 -5.15
N PRO A 27 1.78 14.51 -4.90
CA PRO A 27 2.35 13.27 -5.39
C PRO A 27 1.50 12.12 -4.86
N PRO A 28 1.21 11.09 -5.67
CA PRO A 28 0.50 9.92 -5.17
C PRO A 28 1.22 9.44 -3.91
N MET A 29 0.51 9.34 -2.79
CA MET A 29 1.09 8.91 -1.50
C MET A 29 1.73 7.52 -1.61
N LEU A 30 1.26 6.75 -2.58
CA LEU A 30 1.77 5.43 -2.96
C LEU A 30 2.27 5.48 -4.40
N SER A 31 3.22 4.62 -4.75
CA SER A 31 3.60 4.48 -6.15
C SER A 31 2.40 3.95 -6.94
N GLU A 32 2.17 4.50 -8.13
CA GLU A 32 1.09 4.08 -9.03
C GLU A 32 1.10 2.56 -9.28
N SER A 33 2.29 1.97 -9.36
CA SER A 33 2.47 0.52 -9.50
C SER A 33 1.97 -0.26 -8.28
N PHE A 34 2.20 0.22 -7.07
CA PHE A 34 1.73 -0.43 -5.85
C PHE A 34 0.21 -0.32 -5.71
N GLU A 35 -0.36 0.84 -5.98
CA GLU A 35 -1.83 1.02 -5.98
C GLU A 35 -2.51 0.08 -6.96
N LYS A 36 -1.94 -0.11 -8.15
CA LYS A 36 -2.45 -1.05 -9.14
C LYS A 36 -2.39 -2.51 -8.64
N ILE A 37 -1.31 -2.90 -7.97
CA ILE A 37 -1.15 -4.25 -7.40
C ILE A 37 -2.25 -4.54 -6.36
N ILE A 38 -2.44 -3.65 -5.39
CA ILE A 38 -3.41 -3.87 -4.30
C ILE A 38 -4.87 -3.72 -4.74
N SER A 39 -5.13 -3.09 -5.89
CA SER A 39 -6.48 -2.91 -6.45
C SER A 39 -7.05 -4.17 -7.13
N SER A 40 -6.33 -5.29 -7.07
CA SER A 40 -6.78 -6.58 -7.60
C SER A 40 -8.12 -7.03 -7.00
N ASP A 41 -8.95 -7.68 -7.79
CA ASP A 41 -10.19 -8.36 -7.37
C ASP A 41 -9.91 -9.64 -6.55
N LYS A 42 -8.68 -10.17 -6.65
CA LYS A 42 -8.18 -11.29 -5.86
C LYS A 42 -7.40 -10.80 -4.64
N PRO A 43 -7.37 -11.56 -3.55
CA PRO A 43 -6.50 -11.25 -2.42
C PRO A 43 -5.05 -11.11 -2.84
N VAL A 44 -4.40 -10.07 -2.31
CA VAL A 44 -2.98 -9.79 -2.50
C VAL A 44 -2.30 -9.84 -1.15
N LEU A 45 -1.40 -10.80 -0.96
CA LEU A 45 -0.56 -10.89 0.22
C LEU A 45 0.73 -10.11 -0.01
N ILE A 46 1.00 -9.15 0.83
CA ILE A 46 2.23 -8.35 0.84
C ILE A 46 3.09 -8.77 2.03
N ASP A 47 4.34 -9.12 1.75
CA ASP A 47 5.39 -9.35 2.75
C ASP A 47 6.29 -8.11 2.82
N PHE A 48 6.13 -7.32 3.86
CA PHE A 48 7.01 -6.20 4.17
C PHE A 48 8.27 -6.72 4.86
N TYR A 49 9.41 -6.54 4.24
CA TYR A 49 10.70 -7.08 4.69
C TYR A 49 11.82 -6.04 4.63
N ALA A 50 12.95 -6.37 5.24
CA ALA A 50 14.22 -5.68 5.06
C ALA A 50 15.35 -6.68 4.83
N THR A 51 16.39 -6.27 4.11
CA THR A 51 17.53 -7.14 3.79
C THR A 51 18.35 -7.56 5.01
N TRP A 52 18.38 -6.72 6.04
CA TRP A 52 19.08 -6.96 7.31
C TRP A 52 18.26 -7.79 8.32
N CYS A 53 17.02 -8.10 8.04
CA CYS A 53 16.07 -8.76 8.95
C CYS A 53 16.30 -10.28 8.94
N GLY A 54 16.73 -10.84 10.07
CA GLY A 54 16.93 -12.28 10.25
C GLY A 54 15.63 -13.09 10.08
N PRO A 55 14.55 -12.79 10.84
CA PRO A 55 13.27 -13.51 10.73
C PRO A 55 12.64 -13.44 9.34
N CYS A 56 12.85 -12.37 8.57
CA CYS A 56 12.34 -12.24 7.21
C CYS A 56 12.84 -13.34 6.27
N LYS A 57 14.00 -13.92 6.56
CA LYS A 57 14.58 -15.03 5.77
C LYS A 57 13.79 -16.32 5.88
N MET A 58 12.90 -16.43 6.85
CA MET A 58 11.99 -17.57 7.01
C MET A 58 10.76 -17.47 6.10
N MET A 59 10.44 -16.28 5.60
CA MET A 59 9.23 -16.03 4.82
C MET A 59 9.20 -16.67 3.43
N PRO A 60 10.28 -16.69 2.63
CA PRO A 60 10.23 -17.22 1.26
C PRO A 60 9.67 -18.63 1.15
N PRO A 61 10.11 -19.65 1.92
CA PRO A 61 9.53 -21.00 1.85
C PRO A 61 8.06 -21.02 2.31
N ILE A 62 7.68 -20.22 3.31
CA ILE A 62 6.31 -20.09 3.78
C ILE A 62 5.41 -19.51 2.69
N LEU A 63 5.84 -18.43 2.05
CA LEU A 63 5.08 -17.79 0.96
C LEU A 63 4.94 -18.71 -0.25
N LYS A 64 5.98 -19.50 -0.55
CA LYS A 64 5.91 -20.51 -1.59
C LYS A 64 4.84 -21.56 -1.26
N GLU A 65 4.79 -22.07 -0.03
CA GLU A 65 3.79 -23.02 0.42
C GLU A 65 2.37 -22.44 0.34
N VAL A 66 2.18 -21.16 0.72
CA VAL A 66 0.89 -20.45 0.56
C VAL A 66 0.49 -20.41 -0.91
N LYS A 67 1.43 -20.04 -1.81
CA LYS A 67 1.15 -20.00 -3.26
C LYS A 67 0.83 -21.38 -3.83
N ASP A 68 1.54 -22.41 -3.41
CA ASP A 68 1.29 -23.79 -3.83
C ASP A 68 -0.11 -24.27 -3.41
N LYS A 69 -0.57 -23.90 -2.20
CA LYS A 69 -1.90 -24.27 -1.69
C LYS A 69 -3.04 -23.46 -2.29
N MET A 70 -2.83 -22.20 -2.55
CA MET A 70 -3.89 -21.28 -3.01
C MET A 70 -3.89 -21.03 -4.52
N GLY A 71 -2.80 -21.36 -5.20
CA GLY A 71 -2.68 -21.25 -6.67
C GLY A 71 -2.96 -19.86 -7.19
N GLU A 72 -3.82 -19.77 -8.19
CA GLU A 72 -4.18 -18.50 -8.86
C GLU A 72 -5.22 -17.65 -8.09
N SER A 73 -5.71 -18.16 -6.95
CA SER A 73 -6.64 -17.38 -6.11
C SER A 73 -5.97 -16.30 -5.28
N ILE A 74 -4.64 -16.23 -5.29
CA ILE A 74 -3.85 -15.23 -4.56
C ILE A 74 -2.69 -14.72 -5.39
N SER A 75 -2.37 -13.45 -5.22
CA SER A 75 -1.10 -12.84 -5.65
C SER A 75 -0.24 -12.55 -4.42
N ILE A 76 1.07 -12.77 -4.54
CA ILE A 76 2.01 -12.55 -3.44
C ILE A 76 3.12 -11.62 -3.93
N TYR A 77 3.38 -10.56 -3.18
CA TYR A 77 4.45 -9.60 -3.47
C TYR A 77 5.26 -9.31 -2.21
N LYS A 78 6.48 -8.85 -2.42
CA LYS A 78 7.39 -8.42 -1.36
C LYS A 78 7.68 -6.93 -1.50
N VAL A 79 7.72 -6.23 -0.38
CA VAL A 79 8.02 -4.80 -0.32
C VAL A 79 9.17 -4.59 0.66
N ASP A 80 10.31 -4.12 0.14
CA ASP A 80 11.44 -3.69 0.95
C ASP A 80 11.11 -2.35 1.60
N VAL A 81 11.06 -2.32 2.94
CA VAL A 81 10.67 -1.14 3.70
C VAL A 81 11.72 -0.03 3.67
N ASP A 82 12.98 -0.37 3.40
CA ASP A 82 14.06 0.61 3.27
C ASP A 82 14.02 1.32 1.91
N VAL A 83 13.59 0.61 0.87
CA VAL A 83 13.41 1.14 -0.48
C VAL A 83 12.09 1.90 -0.61
N HIS A 84 11.01 1.37 -0.03
CA HIS A 84 9.64 1.89 -0.15
C HIS A 84 9.13 2.44 1.18
N GLN A 85 9.88 3.37 1.77
CA GLN A 85 9.59 3.94 3.10
C GLN A 85 8.21 4.62 3.18
N ASN A 86 7.78 5.28 2.10
CA ASN A 86 6.47 5.91 2.01
C ASN A 86 5.33 4.90 2.10
N ILE A 87 5.47 3.73 1.46
CA ILE A 87 4.48 2.65 1.53
C ILE A 87 4.43 2.06 2.95
N ALA A 88 5.59 1.76 3.52
CA ALA A 88 5.68 1.24 4.89
C ALA A 88 5.06 2.20 5.91
N ALA A 89 5.36 3.50 5.81
CA ALA A 89 4.80 4.53 6.68
C ALA A 89 3.28 4.68 6.51
N HIS A 90 2.79 4.69 5.26
CA HIS A 90 1.35 4.80 4.97
C HIS A 90 0.53 3.68 5.61
N PHE A 91 1.04 2.46 5.56
CA PHE A 91 0.39 1.30 6.19
C PHE A 91 0.85 1.03 7.63
N SER A 92 1.55 1.98 8.27
CA SER A 92 2.02 1.88 9.66
C SER A 92 2.79 0.59 9.93
N VAL A 93 3.70 0.22 9.02
CA VAL A 93 4.59 -0.92 9.18
C VAL A 93 5.76 -0.49 10.05
N ASN A 94 5.74 -0.89 11.32
CA ASN A 94 6.71 -0.48 12.33
C ASN A 94 7.76 -1.56 12.66
N SER A 95 7.59 -2.75 12.11
CA SER A 95 8.49 -3.89 12.30
C SER A 95 8.47 -4.81 11.09
N VAL A 96 9.53 -5.60 10.91
CA VAL A 96 9.64 -6.58 9.83
C VAL A 96 9.96 -7.98 10.39
N PRO A 97 9.40 -9.06 9.80
CA PRO A 97 8.43 -9.01 8.72
C PRO A 97 7.05 -8.52 9.21
N THR A 98 6.30 -7.86 8.36
CA THR A 98 4.87 -7.59 8.56
C THR A 98 4.13 -8.10 7.33
N LEU A 99 3.10 -8.88 7.56
CA LEU A 99 2.26 -9.43 6.51
C LEU A 99 0.96 -8.65 6.43
N ALA A 100 0.52 -8.35 5.21
CA ALA A 100 -0.73 -7.63 4.97
C ALA A 100 -1.49 -8.24 3.79
N VAL A 101 -2.81 -8.32 3.90
CA VAL A 101 -3.69 -8.79 2.82
C VAL A 101 -4.54 -7.62 2.34
N PHE A 102 -4.49 -7.39 1.05
CA PHE A 102 -5.27 -6.37 0.35
C PHE A 102 -6.24 -7.02 -0.63
N LYS A 103 -7.33 -6.33 -0.92
CA LYS A 103 -8.26 -6.67 -1.99
C LYS A 103 -9.02 -5.41 -2.40
N GLU A 104 -9.15 -5.17 -3.70
CA GLU A 104 -9.86 -4.00 -4.24
C GLU A 104 -9.39 -2.67 -3.63
N GLY A 105 -8.08 -2.52 -3.42
CA GLY A 105 -7.46 -1.34 -2.84
C GLY A 105 -7.59 -1.20 -1.33
N LYS A 106 -8.24 -2.14 -0.64
CA LYS A 106 -8.50 -2.10 0.80
C LYS A 106 -7.57 -3.03 1.56
N LEU A 107 -7.01 -2.55 2.66
CA LEU A 107 -6.31 -3.38 3.64
C LEU A 107 -7.33 -4.18 4.45
N LEU A 108 -7.36 -5.50 4.28
CA LEU A 108 -8.31 -6.38 4.97
C LEU A 108 -7.73 -6.96 6.27
N TRP A 109 -6.41 -7.18 6.29
CA TRP A 109 -5.74 -7.76 7.44
C TRP A 109 -4.26 -7.37 7.44
N ARG A 110 -3.68 -7.18 8.63
CA ARG A 110 -2.25 -6.92 8.80
C ARG A 110 -1.79 -7.38 10.18
N GLU A 111 -0.69 -8.10 10.23
CA GLU A 111 -0.01 -8.49 11.48
C GLU A 111 1.51 -8.57 11.31
N PRO A 112 2.28 -8.19 12.33
CA PRO A 112 3.72 -8.38 12.36
C PRO A 112 4.10 -9.83 12.67
N GLY A 113 5.33 -10.18 12.31
CA GLY A 113 5.95 -11.45 12.63
C GLY A 113 5.72 -12.55 11.60
N VAL A 114 6.51 -13.61 11.74
CA VAL A 114 6.43 -14.81 10.90
C VAL A 114 5.17 -15.60 11.26
N LYS A 115 4.45 -16.08 10.24
CA LYS A 115 3.26 -16.92 10.41
C LYS A 115 3.41 -18.22 9.59
N PRO A 116 2.99 -19.35 10.13
CA PRO A 116 2.95 -20.61 9.36
C PRO A 116 2.03 -20.50 8.13
N ALA A 117 2.39 -21.20 7.04
CA ALA A 117 1.60 -21.18 5.80
C ALA A 117 0.14 -21.59 6.02
N ALA A 118 -0.11 -22.62 6.83
CA ALA A 118 -1.47 -23.09 7.12
C ALA A 118 -2.33 -21.99 7.79
N GLN A 119 -1.75 -21.19 8.69
CA GLN A 119 -2.43 -20.09 9.33
C GLN A 119 -2.73 -18.97 8.34
N LEU A 120 -1.78 -18.63 7.46
CA LEU A 120 -1.99 -17.62 6.41
C LEU A 120 -3.10 -18.03 5.44
N VAL A 121 -3.10 -19.28 4.97
CA VAL A 121 -4.16 -19.83 4.11
C VAL A 121 -5.52 -19.72 4.81
N GLN A 122 -5.60 -20.08 6.09
CA GLN A 122 -6.84 -19.98 6.86
C GLN A 122 -7.34 -18.54 7.02
N ILE A 123 -6.44 -17.60 7.31
CA ILE A 123 -6.77 -16.16 7.42
C ILE A 123 -7.30 -15.66 6.08
N ILE A 124 -6.54 -15.87 4.99
CA ILE A 124 -6.87 -15.34 3.67
C ILE A 124 -8.19 -15.92 3.14
N SER A 125 -8.46 -17.20 3.41
CA SER A 125 -9.69 -17.87 2.97
C SER A 125 -10.96 -17.34 3.64
N LYS A 126 -10.83 -16.60 4.74
CA LYS A 126 -11.95 -15.99 5.48
C LYS A 126 -12.22 -14.53 5.08
N LEU A 127 -11.33 -13.92 4.30
CA LEU A 127 -11.42 -12.53 3.84
C LEU A 127 -12.10 -12.43 2.48
#